data_ce6e79aff299f57a964538e4489c6f22
#
_entry.id   ce6e79aff299f57a964538e4489c6f22
#
_cell.length_a   1.000
_cell.length_b   1.000
_cell.length_c   1.000
_cell.angle_alpha   90.00
_cell.angle_beta   90.00
_cell.angle_gamma   90.00
#
_symmetry.space_group_name_H-M   'P 1'
#
loop_
_entity.id
_entity.type
_entity.pdbx_description
1 polymer ?
#
loop_
_entity_poly.entity_id
_entity_poly.type
_entity_poly.pdbx_seq_one_letter_code
_entity_poly.pdbx_strand_id
1 'polypeptide(L)'
;SGILLSVMAVGVQAKPETGSGLDKSLLPQPVYSPEPGLVDLYWAAWDLAWGRVKHQDGIPQSPYMDENLWDDTIWIWDTEFMVLFCRYAPSLFPGIQSLDNFYKTILDGEPVSLKIWHPDNPPFFAWVEYEYYKMTGDKRRLEYVLEDNRYLQRHFYWFEKLKRGSSRFSKMPVMLERREKGYLWGDVQSGMDNTPRGRGCNGEMLW
;
A
#
# COMPACT_ATOMS: atom_id res chain seq x y z
N SER A 1 -37.94 -4.59 -22.44
CA SER A 1 -37.18 -3.90 -21.42
C SER A 1 -35.70 -4.28 -21.55
N GLY A 2 -34.94 -3.44 -22.25
CA GLY A 2 -33.53 -3.66 -22.46
C GLY A 2 -32.72 -3.02 -21.32
N ILE A 3 -31.86 -3.79 -20.70
CA ILE A 3 -30.89 -3.31 -19.72
C ILE A 3 -29.68 -2.83 -20.51
N LEU A 4 -29.44 -1.50 -20.54
CA LEU A 4 -28.21 -0.91 -21.05
C LEU A 4 -27.13 -1.14 -20.00
N LEU A 5 -26.17 -2.02 -20.29
CA LEU A 5 -24.91 -2.08 -19.58
C LEU A 5 -24.04 -0.89 -20.04
N SER A 6 -23.93 0.11 -19.19
CA SER A 6 -22.94 1.19 -19.37
C SER A 6 -21.56 0.65 -18.98
N VAL A 7 -20.75 0.34 -19.99
CA VAL A 7 -19.32 0.09 -19.81
C VAL A 7 -18.66 1.46 -19.64
N MET A 8 -18.30 1.82 -18.42
CA MET A 8 -17.43 2.96 -18.19
C MET A 8 -16.05 2.65 -18.78
N ALA A 9 -15.72 3.34 -19.87
CA ALA A 9 -14.37 3.36 -20.41
C ALA A 9 -13.45 4.01 -19.35
N VAL A 10 -12.57 3.23 -18.76
CA VAL A 10 -11.47 3.76 -17.96
C VAL A 10 -10.57 4.54 -18.90
N GLY A 11 -10.64 5.86 -18.80
CA GLY A 11 -9.78 6.76 -19.55
C GLY A 11 -8.32 6.48 -19.20
N VAL A 12 -7.54 6.13 -20.21
CA VAL A 12 -6.07 6.05 -20.11
C VAL A 12 -5.59 7.48 -19.85
N GLN A 13 -5.23 7.75 -18.60
CA GLN A 13 -4.63 9.02 -18.21
C GLN A 13 -3.18 9.12 -18.73
N ALA A 14 -2.79 10.35 -18.99
CA ALA A 14 -1.56 10.76 -19.66
C ALA A 14 -0.30 10.07 -19.11
N LYS A 15 0.61 9.76 -20.06
CA LYS A 15 1.98 9.34 -19.80
C LYS A 15 2.63 10.27 -18.75
N PRO A 16 3.35 9.72 -17.76
CA PRO A 16 4.25 10.52 -16.93
C PRO A 16 5.31 11.17 -17.83
N GLU A 17 5.64 12.41 -17.54
CA GLU A 17 6.74 13.13 -18.20
C GLU A 17 8.01 12.30 -18.09
N THR A 18 8.75 12.26 -19.16
CA THR A 18 9.95 11.46 -19.41
C THR A 18 11.11 11.86 -18.49
N GLY A 19 11.09 11.40 -17.26
CA GLY A 19 12.32 11.14 -16.49
C GLY A 19 12.87 9.78 -16.91
N SER A 20 14.17 9.59 -16.85
CA SER A 20 14.91 8.41 -17.31
C SER A 20 14.13 7.10 -17.19
N GLY A 21 14.02 6.36 -18.31
CA GLY A 21 13.25 5.12 -18.35
C GLY A 21 13.74 4.11 -17.31
N LEU A 22 12.89 3.16 -16.94
CA LEU A 22 13.22 2.07 -16.01
C LEU A 22 14.48 1.32 -16.51
N ASP A 23 15.53 1.29 -15.70
CA ASP A 23 16.72 0.51 -15.99
C ASP A 23 16.47 -0.97 -15.70
N LYS A 24 16.05 -1.69 -16.73
CA LYS A 24 15.74 -3.12 -16.62
C LYS A 24 16.94 -4.01 -16.31
N SER A 25 18.16 -3.50 -16.46
CA SER A 25 19.37 -4.27 -16.10
C SER A 25 19.53 -4.47 -14.58
N LEU A 26 18.89 -3.62 -13.78
CA LEU A 26 18.87 -3.67 -12.31
C LEU A 26 17.71 -4.51 -11.75
N LEU A 27 16.85 -5.04 -12.62
CA LEU A 27 15.76 -5.92 -12.23
C LEU A 27 16.19 -7.39 -12.27
N PRO A 28 15.54 -8.27 -11.48
CA PRO A 28 15.74 -9.71 -11.65
C PRO A 28 15.46 -10.15 -13.08
N GLN A 29 16.36 -10.93 -13.67
CA GLN A 29 16.24 -11.36 -15.06
C GLN A 29 15.44 -12.66 -15.15
N PRO A 30 14.27 -12.68 -15.83
CA PRO A 30 13.47 -13.88 -15.95
C PRO A 30 14.12 -14.87 -16.91
N VAL A 31 14.08 -16.14 -16.54
CA VAL A 31 14.51 -17.24 -17.42
C VAL A 31 13.35 -18.23 -17.53
N TYR A 32 12.59 -18.12 -18.61
CA TYR A 32 11.48 -19.04 -18.88
C TYR A 32 11.26 -19.22 -20.38
N SER A 33 11.79 -20.31 -20.91
CA SER A 33 11.76 -20.59 -22.36
C SER A 33 10.47 -21.25 -22.90
N PRO A 34 9.66 -21.99 -22.08
CA PRO A 34 8.47 -22.66 -22.65
C PRO A 34 7.40 -21.71 -23.18
N GLU A 35 7.23 -20.53 -22.54
CA GLU A 35 6.22 -19.54 -22.92
C GLU A 35 6.80 -18.14 -22.91
N PRO A 36 7.36 -17.67 -24.04
CA PRO A 36 7.96 -16.34 -24.13
C PRO A 36 7.01 -15.19 -23.71
N GLY A 37 5.70 -15.33 -23.97
CA GLY A 37 4.68 -14.36 -23.57
C GLY A 37 4.60 -14.10 -22.05
N LEU A 38 5.02 -15.05 -21.21
CA LEU A 38 5.10 -14.79 -19.75
C LEU A 38 6.29 -13.89 -19.40
N VAL A 39 7.37 -13.94 -20.17
CA VAL A 39 8.49 -13.02 -20.03
C VAL A 39 8.07 -11.59 -20.44
N ASP A 40 7.29 -11.48 -21.51
CA ASP A 40 6.75 -10.17 -21.93
C ASP A 40 5.81 -9.59 -20.86
N LEU A 41 4.94 -10.42 -20.27
CA LEU A 41 4.07 -10.03 -19.17
C LEU A 41 4.86 -9.58 -17.95
N TYR A 42 5.94 -10.29 -17.60
CA TYR A 42 6.85 -9.92 -16.51
C TYR A 42 7.42 -8.51 -16.71
N TRP A 43 7.92 -8.22 -17.91
CA TRP A 43 8.45 -6.89 -18.22
C TRP A 43 7.38 -5.81 -18.22
N ALA A 44 6.20 -6.10 -18.75
CA ALA A 44 5.06 -5.19 -18.73
C ALA A 44 4.63 -4.85 -17.28
N ALA A 45 4.69 -5.83 -16.35
CA ALA A 45 4.38 -5.59 -14.96
C ALA A 45 5.38 -4.62 -14.29
N TRP A 46 6.68 -4.75 -14.58
CA TRP A 46 7.68 -3.80 -14.08
C TRP A 46 7.55 -2.40 -14.69
N ASP A 47 7.24 -2.30 -15.98
CA ASP A 47 6.96 -1.01 -16.62
C ASP A 47 5.72 -0.33 -15.98
N LEU A 48 4.68 -1.12 -15.68
CA LEU A 48 3.51 -0.63 -14.96
C LEU A 48 3.88 -0.16 -13.55
N ALA A 49 4.66 -0.96 -12.81
CA ALA A 49 5.13 -0.61 -11.47
C ALA A 49 5.96 0.69 -11.47
N TRP A 50 6.81 0.89 -12.48
CA TRP A 50 7.57 2.12 -12.64
C TRP A 50 6.68 3.34 -12.80
N GLY A 51 5.59 3.22 -13.54
CA GLY A 51 4.57 4.26 -13.67
C GLY A 51 3.82 4.59 -12.37
N ARG A 52 4.01 3.78 -11.31
CA ARG A 52 3.41 3.99 -9.99
C ARG A 52 4.35 4.66 -8.99
N VAL A 53 5.58 4.98 -9.39
CA VAL A 53 6.47 5.84 -8.61
C VAL A 53 5.99 7.28 -8.77
N LYS A 54 5.61 7.90 -7.66
CA LYS A 54 5.11 9.28 -7.61
C LYS A 54 6.07 10.19 -6.89
N HIS A 55 6.05 11.45 -7.29
CA HIS A 55 6.75 12.54 -6.63
C HIS A 55 5.73 13.60 -6.22
N GLN A 56 5.73 13.96 -4.94
CA GLN A 56 4.80 14.96 -4.43
C GLN A 56 5.42 15.73 -3.27
N ASP A 57 5.14 17.03 -3.22
CA ASP A 57 5.50 17.88 -2.11
C ASP A 57 4.47 17.81 -0.98
N GLY A 58 4.92 18.11 0.24
CA GLY A 58 4.03 18.17 1.40
C GLY A 58 3.63 16.79 1.94
N ILE A 59 4.46 15.78 1.71
CA ILE A 59 4.35 14.45 2.32
C ILE A 59 5.66 14.08 3.00
N PRO A 60 5.63 13.21 4.03
CA PRO A 60 6.83 12.83 4.77
C PRO A 60 7.89 12.11 3.93
N GLN A 61 7.48 11.35 2.93
CA GLN A 61 8.36 10.57 2.05
C GLN A 61 7.99 10.74 0.58
N SER A 62 8.92 11.27 -0.21
CA SER A 62 8.85 11.36 -1.67
C SER A 62 10.24 11.08 -2.26
N PRO A 63 10.40 10.26 -3.32
CA PRO A 63 9.33 9.56 -4.03
C PRO A 63 8.66 8.46 -3.20
N TYR A 64 7.49 7.99 -3.66
CA TYR A 64 6.72 6.93 -3.02
C TYR A 64 5.98 6.07 -4.06
N MET A 65 5.57 4.88 -3.65
CA MET A 65 4.72 4.01 -4.46
C MET A 65 3.26 4.35 -4.21
N ASP A 66 2.47 4.41 -5.28
CA ASP A 66 1.05 4.72 -5.21
C ASP A 66 0.24 3.83 -6.15
N GLU A 67 -0.84 3.25 -5.66
CA GLU A 67 -1.82 2.52 -6.48
C GLU A 67 -2.43 3.43 -7.55
N ASN A 68 -2.60 4.71 -7.21
CA ASN A 68 -2.98 5.79 -8.11
C ASN A 68 -4.38 5.70 -8.72
N LEU A 69 -5.36 5.47 -7.88
CA LEU A 69 -6.74 5.67 -8.30
C LEU A 69 -7.17 7.15 -8.15
N TRP A 70 -6.66 7.83 -7.09
CA TRP A 70 -6.89 9.25 -6.83
C TRP A 70 -5.61 9.95 -6.37
N ASP A 71 -5.29 11.08 -6.96
CA ASP A 71 -4.04 11.82 -6.72
C ASP A 71 -3.91 12.40 -5.30
N ASP A 72 -4.99 12.47 -4.53
CA ASP A 72 -5.01 13.02 -3.17
C ASP A 72 -5.01 11.96 -2.06
N THR A 73 -4.81 10.69 -2.40
CA THR A 73 -5.09 9.58 -1.48
C THR A 73 -4.04 8.49 -1.57
N ILE A 74 -3.70 7.90 -0.43
CA ILE A 74 -2.85 6.70 -0.31
C ILE A 74 -3.56 5.65 0.55
N TRP A 75 -3.25 4.38 0.30
CA TRP A 75 -3.83 3.23 1.00
C TRP A 75 -2.74 2.42 1.70
N ILE A 76 -2.99 2.06 2.95
CA ILE A 76 -2.07 1.22 3.74
C ILE A 76 -1.90 -0.14 3.07
N TRP A 77 -3.01 -0.84 2.87
CA TRP A 77 -3.07 -2.18 2.32
C TRP A 77 -2.34 -2.31 0.98
N ASP A 78 -2.64 -1.43 0.05
CA ASP A 78 -2.07 -1.47 -1.31
C ASP A 78 -0.57 -1.17 -1.28
N THR A 79 -0.16 -0.18 -0.49
CA THR A 79 1.26 0.16 -0.32
C THR A 79 2.04 -1.00 0.31
N GLU A 80 1.47 -1.68 1.31
CA GLU A 80 2.08 -2.87 1.92
C GLU A 80 2.33 -3.97 0.88
N PHE A 81 1.38 -4.25 0.01
CA PHE A 81 1.59 -5.21 -1.08
C PHE A 81 2.59 -4.72 -2.13
N MET A 82 2.64 -3.42 -2.41
CA MET A 82 3.67 -2.87 -3.31
C MET A 82 5.08 -3.06 -2.77
N VAL A 83 5.30 -2.97 -1.45
CA VAL A 83 6.60 -3.29 -0.83
C VAL A 83 7.06 -4.70 -1.17
N LEU A 84 6.14 -5.67 -1.23
CA LEU A 84 6.50 -7.08 -1.45
C LEU A 84 7.11 -7.33 -2.84
N PHE A 85 6.73 -6.60 -3.87
CA PHE A 85 7.43 -6.74 -5.15
C PHE A 85 8.60 -5.76 -5.27
N CYS A 86 8.52 -4.55 -4.74
CA CYS A 86 9.60 -3.56 -4.76
C CYS A 86 10.88 -4.07 -4.08
N ARG A 87 10.76 -4.96 -3.08
CA ARG A 87 11.92 -5.54 -2.38
C ARG A 87 12.89 -6.32 -3.27
N TYR A 88 12.47 -6.72 -4.47
CA TYR A 88 13.34 -7.36 -5.46
C TYR A 88 14.18 -6.36 -6.27
N ALA A 89 13.87 -5.08 -6.19
CA ALA A 89 14.59 -4.01 -6.84
C ALA A 89 14.64 -2.74 -5.94
N PRO A 90 15.19 -2.84 -4.72
CA PRO A 90 15.09 -1.78 -3.70
C PRO A 90 15.88 -0.52 -4.05
N SER A 91 16.82 -0.60 -4.99
CA SER A 91 17.55 0.56 -5.51
C SER A 91 16.76 1.37 -6.55
N LEU A 92 15.72 0.79 -7.14
CA LEU A 92 14.90 1.42 -8.17
C LEU A 92 13.58 1.95 -7.60
N PHE A 93 12.98 1.22 -6.68
CA PHE A 93 11.63 1.50 -6.18
C PHE A 93 11.64 1.96 -4.72
N PRO A 94 10.95 3.06 -4.39
CA PRO A 94 10.82 3.53 -3.01
C PRO A 94 9.77 2.73 -2.21
N GLY A 95 9.74 1.39 -2.38
CA GLY A 95 8.71 0.54 -1.80
C GLY A 95 8.64 0.64 -0.29
N ILE A 96 9.72 0.23 0.41
CA ILE A 96 9.73 0.23 1.86
C ILE A 96 9.66 1.64 2.46
N GLN A 97 10.28 2.63 1.81
CA GLN A 97 10.26 4.02 2.24
C GLN A 97 8.85 4.60 2.17
N SER A 98 8.00 4.12 1.27
CA SER A 98 6.61 4.59 1.14
C SER A 98 5.80 4.40 2.42
N LEU A 99 6.16 3.41 3.26
CA LEU A 99 5.51 3.18 4.54
C LEU A 99 5.73 4.34 5.53
N ASP A 100 6.78 5.12 5.36
CA ASP A 100 7.08 6.26 6.22
C ASP A 100 6.01 7.35 6.12
N ASN A 101 5.28 7.43 5.00
CA ASN A 101 4.13 8.32 4.87
C ASN A 101 3.03 7.98 5.89
N PHE A 102 2.83 6.70 6.19
CA PHE A 102 1.86 6.27 7.20
C PHE A 102 2.41 6.44 8.62
N TYR A 103 3.63 5.97 8.87
CA TYR A 103 4.25 6.05 10.19
C TYR A 103 4.32 7.48 10.70
N LYS A 104 4.89 8.36 9.90
CA LYS A 104 5.11 9.75 10.32
C LYS A 104 3.79 10.53 10.43
N THR A 105 2.86 10.31 9.51
CA THR A 105 1.55 10.98 9.58
C THR A 105 0.73 10.50 10.76
N ILE A 106 0.62 9.17 10.95
CA ILE A 106 -0.26 8.58 11.97
C ILE A 106 0.34 8.75 13.37
N LEU A 107 1.64 8.50 13.51
CA LEU A 107 2.29 8.36 14.81
C LEU A 107 3.03 9.61 15.26
N ASP A 108 3.64 10.35 14.33
CA ASP A 108 4.39 11.56 14.64
C ASP A 108 3.57 12.84 14.40
N GLY A 109 2.46 12.71 13.69
CA GLY A 109 1.57 13.83 13.39
C GLY A 109 2.16 14.79 12.34
N GLU A 110 3.10 14.31 11.52
CA GLU A 110 3.65 15.12 10.44
C GLU A 110 2.56 15.53 9.44
N PRO A 111 2.64 16.75 8.90
CA PRO A 111 1.71 17.21 7.88
C PRO A 111 1.77 16.29 6.65
N VAL A 112 0.63 16.05 6.05
CA VAL A 112 0.51 15.28 4.82
C VAL A 112 -0.51 15.92 3.89
N SER A 113 -0.13 16.16 2.65
CA SER A 113 -1.03 16.66 1.61
C SER A 113 -1.97 15.58 1.08
N LEU A 114 -1.60 14.30 1.28
CA LEU A 114 -2.43 13.15 0.91
C LEU A 114 -3.35 12.73 2.06
N LYS A 115 -4.45 12.07 1.71
CA LYS A 115 -5.34 11.41 2.65
C LYS A 115 -5.03 9.92 2.73
N ILE A 116 -5.04 9.38 3.93
CA ILE A 116 -5.07 7.93 4.12
C ILE A 116 -6.52 7.49 3.98
N TRP A 117 -6.81 6.63 3.00
CA TRP A 117 -8.20 6.27 2.69
C TRP A 117 -8.86 5.48 3.83
N HIS A 118 -8.26 4.38 4.22
CA HIS A 118 -8.74 3.48 5.28
C HIS A 118 -7.65 3.27 6.32
N PRO A 119 -7.58 4.09 7.37
CA PRO A 119 -6.54 3.95 8.39
C PRO A 119 -6.69 2.69 9.22
N ASP A 120 -7.84 2.04 9.12
CA ASP A 120 -8.21 0.79 9.76
C ASP A 120 -8.09 -0.43 8.84
N ASN A 121 -7.38 -0.33 7.71
CA ASN A 121 -6.98 -1.52 6.96
C ASN A 121 -6.19 -2.48 7.86
N PRO A 122 -6.21 -3.80 7.57
CA PRO A 122 -5.38 -4.75 8.29
C PRO A 122 -3.92 -4.33 8.27
N PRO A 123 -3.27 -4.16 9.44
CA PRO A 123 -1.95 -3.55 9.52
C PRO A 123 -0.85 -4.60 9.34
N PHE A 124 -0.46 -4.90 8.12
CA PHE A 124 0.62 -5.85 7.81
C PHE A 124 2.02 -5.25 7.86
N PHE A 125 2.20 -4.05 8.40
CA PHE A 125 3.50 -3.37 8.48
C PHE A 125 4.61 -4.27 8.99
N ALA A 126 4.41 -4.98 10.11
CA ALA A 126 5.44 -5.85 10.66
C ALA A 126 5.82 -7.00 9.71
N TRP A 127 4.84 -7.55 9.00
CA TRP A 127 5.08 -8.59 8.02
C TRP A 127 5.89 -8.09 6.82
N VAL A 128 5.51 -6.96 6.23
CA VAL A 128 6.22 -6.45 5.04
C VAL A 128 7.61 -5.92 5.36
N GLU A 129 7.83 -5.30 6.54
CA GLU A 129 9.16 -4.92 7.03
C GLU A 129 10.05 -6.16 7.22
N TYR A 130 9.51 -7.23 7.77
CA TYR A 130 10.23 -8.49 7.94
C TYR A 130 10.54 -9.16 6.60
N GLU A 131 9.58 -9.18 5.67
CA GLU A 131 9.79 -9.72 4.33
C GLU A 131 10.83 -8.92 3.52
N TYR A 132 10.84 -7.58 3.68
CA TYR A 132 11.87 -6.72 3.11
C TYR A 132 13.25 -7.06 3.70
N TYR A 133 13.34 -7.16 5.03
CA TYR A 133 14.59 -7.53 5.70
C TYR A 133 15.13 -8.90 5.24
N LYS A 134 14.28 -9.90 5.15
CA LYS A 134 14.71 -11.24 4.68
C LYS A 134 15.32 -11.19 3.28
N MET A 135 14.83 -10.31 2.44
CA MET A 135 15.31 -10.19 1.06
C MET A 135 16.58 -9.36 0.94
N THR A 136 16.67 -8.26 1.68
CA THR A 136 17.73 -7.26 1.53
C THR A 136 18.83 -7.35 2.58
N GLY A 137 18.55 -7.89 3.75
CA GLY A 137 19.44 -7.87 4.91
C GLY A 137 19.61 -6.47 5.54
N ASP A 138 18.73 -5.52 5.22
CA ASP A 138 18.82 -4.14 5.68
C ASP A 138 18.52 -4.00 7.18
N LYS A 139 19.56 -4.18 8.00
CA LYS A 139 19.47 -4.02 9.45
C LYS A 139 19.17 -2.58 9.85
N ARG A 140 19.63 -1.59 9.07
CA ARG A 140 19.40 -0.18 9.40
C ARG A 140 17.92 0.17 9.32
N ARG A 141 17.19 -0.41 8.36
CA ARG A 141 15.73 -0.28 8.30
C ARG A 141 15.05 -0.90 9.53
N LEU A 142 15.49 -2.07 9.96
CA LEU A 142 14.95 -2.68 11.19
C LEU A 142 15.22 -1.82 12.43
N GLU A 143 16.45 -1.34 12.61
CA GLU A 143 16.80 -0.42 13.71
C GLU A 143 15.86 0.80 13.68
N TYR A 144 15.67 1.41 12.51
CA TYR A 144 14.80 2.56 12.33
C TYR A 144 13.36 2.33 12.79
N VAL A 145 12.75 1.19 12.43
CA VAL A 145 11.34 0.92 12.76
C VAL A 145 11.13 0.30 14.14
N LEU A 146 12.11 -0.44 14.68
CA LEU A 146 11.99 -1.16 15.94
C LEU A 146 12.59 -0.40 17.13
N GLU A 147 13.77 0.22 16.93
CA GLU A 147 14.56 0.80 18.02
C GLU A 147 14.47 2.34 18.02
N ASP A 148 14.85 2.99 16.91
CA ASP A 148 14.94 4.44 16.85
C ASP A 148 13.58 5.12 17.05
N ASN A 149 12.56 4.64 16.33
CA ASN A 149 11.22 5.24 16.31
C ASN A 149 10.13 4.35 16.93
N ARG A 150 10.39 3.07 17.07
CA ARG A 150 9.46 2.08 17.60
C ARG A 150 8.11 2.09 16.85
N TYR A 151 8.15 2.32 15.54
CA TYR A 151 6.94 2.51 14.72
C TYR A 151 6.01 1.32 14.75
N LEU A 152 6.52 0.08 14.64
CA LEU A 152 5.69 -1.11 14.65
C LEU A 152 4.94 -1.27 15.98
N GLN A 153 5.63 -1.09 17.11
CA GLN A 153 5.00 -1.16 18.42
C GLN A 153 4.00 -0.02 18.65
N ARG A 154 4.40 1.21 18.28
CA ARG A 154 3.53 2.39 18.41
C ARG A 154 2.28 2.25 17.55
N HIS A 155 2.42 1.73 16.31
CA HIS A 155 1.29 1.50 15.42
C HIS A 155 0.34 0.43 15.98
N PHE A 156 0.87 -0.67 16.52
CA PHE A 156 0.06 -1.67 17.19
C PHE A 156 -0.81 -1.03 18.30
N TYR A 157 -0.22 -0.27 19.20
CA TYR A 157 -0.98 0.38 20.26
C TYR A 157 -1.92 1.47 19.77
N TRP A 158 -1.59 2.16 18.71
CA TRP A 158 -2.47 3.13 18.07
C TRP A 158 -3.69 2.44 17.47
N PHE A 159 -3.48 1.36 16.72
CA PHE A 159 -4.54 0.57 16.08
C PHE A 159 -5.50 -0.02 17.13
N GLU A 160 -4.97 -0.55 18.23
CA GLU A 160 -5.75 -1.08 19.35
C GLU A 160 -6.69 -0.02 19.99
N LYS A 161 -6.41 1.25 19.82
CA LYS A 161 -7.20 2.37 20.36
C LYS A 161 -8.14 2.99 19.35
N LEU A 162 -8.13 2.53 18.11
CA LEU A 162 -9.04 3.05 17.09
C LEU A 162 -10.50 2.88 17.53
N LYS A 163 -11.27 3.91 17.28
CA LYS A 163 -12.71 3.93 17.53
C LYS A 163 -13.45 4.22 16.24
N ARG A 164 -14.60 3.62 16.08
CA ARG A 164 -15.53 3.94 15.01
C ARG A 164 -15.74 5.44 14.88
N GLY A 165 -15.70 5.95 13.67
CA GLY A 165 -15.91 7.36 13.36
C GLY A 165 -14.83 7.94 12.46
N SER A 166 -14.82 9.26 12.34
CA SER A 166 -13.90 9.98 11.46
C SER A 166 -12.48 10.04 12.05
N SER A 167 -11.49 9.99 11.19
CA SER A 167 -10.11 10.32 11.51
C SER A 167 -9.70 11.62 10.80
N ARG A 168 -8.91 12.47 11.45
CA ARG A 168 -8.47 13.76 10.90
C ARG A 168 -7.63 13.64 9.62
N PHE A 169 -6.94 12.52 9.43
CA PHE A 169 -6.07 12.25 8.28
C PHE A 169 -6.68 11.26 7.30
N SER A 170 -7.86 10.73 7.60
CA SER A 170 -8.56 9.76 6.76
C SER A 170 -9.64 10.41 5.92
N LYS A 171 -9.81 9.92 4.71
CA LYS A 171 -10.91 10.28 3.81
C LYS A 171 -12.20 9.55 4.16
N MET A 172 -12.09 8.36 4.74
CA MET A 172 -13.20 7.52 5.13
C MET A 172 -13.29 7.37 6.66
N PRO A 173 -14.49 7.17 7.22
CA PRO A 173 -14.62 6.92 8.63
C PRO A 173 -13.99 5.57 9.01
N VAL A 174 -13.43 5.49 10.21
CA VAL A 174 -13.01 4.23 10.81
C VAL A 174 -14.24 3.34 11.04
N MET A 175 -14.25 2.16 10.48
CA MET A 175 -15.33 1.18 10.60
C MET A 175 -14.98 0.01 11.52
N LEU A 176 -13.70 -0.13 11.86
CA LEU A 176 -13.21 -1.15 12.77
C LEU A 176 -13.97 -1.13 14.10
N GLU A 177 -14.42 -2.29 14.54
CA GLU A 177 -15.03 -2.50 15.85
C GLU A 177 -14.31 -3.63 16.57
N ARG A 178 -13.81 -3.34 17.77
CA ARG A 178 -13.14 -4.34 18.59
C ARG A 178 -14.16 -5.25 19.26
N ARG A 179 -13.92 -6.55 19.21
CA ARG A 179 -14.69 -7.60 19.86
C ARG A 179 -13.83 -8.33 20.90
N GLU A 180 -14.45 -9.17 21.71
CA GLU A 180 -13.76 -9.96 22.74
C GLU A 180 -12.62 -10.82 22.16
N LYS A 181 -12.82 -11.41 20.98
CA LYS A 181 -11.90 -12.38 20.37
C LYS A 181 -11.32 -11.92 19.02
N GLY A 182 -11.37 -10.62 18.74
CA GLY A 182 -10.84 -10.12 17.49
C GLY A 182 -11.47 -8.80 17.05
N TYR A 183 -11.52 -8.59 15.75
CA TYR A 183 -11.98 -7.36 15.15
C TYR A 183 -13.08 -7.64 14.13
N LEU A 184 -14.03 -6.72 14.08
CA LEU A 184 -15.04 -6.68 13.04
C LEU A 184 -14.68 -5.54 12.10
N TRP A 185 -14.36 -5.88 10.86
CA TRP A 185 -14.09 -4.91 9.82
C TRP A 185 -15.33 -4.60 9.00
N GLY A 186 -15.38 -3.37 8.50
CA GLY A 186 -16.28 -3.04 7.41
C GLY A 186 -15.84 -3.72 6.12
N ASP A 187 -16.68 -3.60 5.12
CA ASP A 187 -16.54 -4.19 3.79
C ASP A 187 -15.18 -3.89 3.14
N VAL A 188 -15.04 -2.67 2.68
CA VAL A 188 -13.84 -2.21 1.95
C VAL A 188 -12.61 -2.07 2.85
N GLN A 189 -12.79 -1.81 4.16
CA GLN A 189 -11.68 -1.70 5.10
C GLN A 189 -10.94 -3.02 5.31
N SER A 190 -11.62 -4.15 5.07
CA SER A 190 -10.99 -5.47 5.19
C SER A 190 -10.09 -5.84 4.01
N GLY A 191 -10.04 -5.02 2.95
CA GLY A 191 -9.37 -5.33 1.70
C GLY A 191 -10.08 -6.36 0.82
N MET A 192 -11.30 -6.76 1.20
CA MET A 192 -12.09 -7.80 0.53
C MET A 192 -13.25 -7.20 -0.26
N ASP A 193 -12.93 -6.24 -1.11
CA ASP A 193 -13.89 -5.47 -1.90
C ASP A 193 -14.79 -6.35 -2.76
N ASN A 194 -16.05 -5.99 -2.83
CA ASN A 194 -17.05 -6.64 -3.70
C ASN A 194 -17.26 -8.15 -3.45
N THR A 195 -16.82 -8.67 -2.32
CA THR A 195 -17.10 -10.06 -1.95
C THR A 195 -18.47 -10.19 -1.29
N PRO A 196 -19.09 -11.40 -1.27
CA PRO A 196 -20.31 -11.63 -0.52
C PRO A 196 -20.19 -11.30 0.96
N ARG A 197 -18.98 -11.36 1.51
CA ARG A 197 -18.65 -11.02 2.88
C ARG A 197 -18.90 -9.54 3.19
N GLY A 198 -18.65 -8.67 2.22
CA GLY A 198 -18.85 -7.24 2.35
C GLY A 198 -20.30 -6.78 2.22
N ARG A 199 -21.16 -7.56 1.57
CA ARG A 199 -22.55 -7.20 1.31
C ARG A 199 -23.46 -7.50 2.50
N GLY A 200 -23.30 -6.75 3.59
CA GLY A 200 -24.12 -6.83 4.79
C GLY A 200 -23.65 -7.83 5.84
N CYS A 201 -22.54 -8.50 5.63
CA CYS A 201 -21.89 -9.36 6.60
C CYS A 201 -20.48 -8.83 6.86
N ASN A 202 -20.28 -8.23 8.02
CA ASN A 202 -18.94 -7.93 8.47
C ASN A 202 -18.23 -9.22 8.87
N GLY A 203 -17.00 -9.42 8.42
CA GLY A 203 -16.20 -10.56 8.84
C GLY A 203 -15.52 -10.31 10.17
N GLU A 204 -15.52 -11.28 11.05
CA GLU A 204 -14.62 -11.31 12.20
C GLU A 204 -13.26 -11.84 11.75
N MET A 205 -12.20 -11.09 12.02
CA MET A 205 -10.84 -11.61 11.95
C MET A 205 -10.33 -11.79 13.37
N LEU A 206 -9.91 -13.00 13.68
CA LEU A 206 -9.23 -13.32 14.94
C LEU A 206 -7.73 -13.06 14.74
N TRP A 207 -7.14 -12.47 15.75
CA TRP A 207 -5.68 -12.36 15.88
C TRP A 207 -5.14 -13.54 16.68
#